data_78c0b0dd11918957c68e888e51db9a7a
#
_entry.id   78c0b0dd11918957c68e888e51db9a7a
#
_cell.length_a   1.000
_cell.length_b   1.000
_cell.length_c   1.000
_cell.angle_alpha   90.00
_cell.angle_beta   90.00
_cell.angle_gamma   90.00
#
_symmetry.space_group_name_H-M   'P 1'
#
loop_
_entity.id
_entity.type
_entity.pdbx_description
1 polymer ?
#
loop_
_entity_poly.entity_id
_entity_poly.type
_entity_poly.pdbx_seq_one_letter_code
_entity_poly.pdbx_strand_id
1 'polypeptide(L)'
;MAGTDIAIDLGSANFRLYVDGKGVVVDEPNVIAVDEDSNRVVAVGRRAYKMLGRTSDRVRVVKPVTGGVISDLTLMDATLQHYLKKVTNSRVFMPRAVVAVPSGITEVERRAVVDAVAANGIRKVCLIETPVAAAIGAGLDISRPHGSMVVKLGEGVSDIGVLSMNRLSVSGSIAVGGAVFNEDIIKYARRKFDLIIGEQTAEAAKCAVGCAFPLKDIEKYELRGRDERNGLPAKVEVTSDEIGEAMLESVVKVVHKIQSVLEAVSYTHLRAHETSLHL
;
A
#
# COMPACT_ATOMS: atom_id res chain seq x y z
N MET A 1 -25.53 24.05 7.37
CA MET A 1 -25.42 22.78 6.62
C MET A 1 -24.03 22.23 6.87
N ALA A 2 -23.92 20.98 7.32
CA ALA A 2 -22.64 20.34 7.56
C ALA A 2 -21.92 20.14 6.22
N GLY A 3 -20.64 20.47 6.15
CA GLY A 3 -19.79 20.15 4.97
C GLY A 3 -19.71 18.64 4.77
N THR A 4 -19.52 18.20 3.55
CA THR A 4 -19.36 16.78 3.23
C THR A 4 -18.07 16.26 3.87
N ASP A 5 -18.14 15.20 4.65
CA ASP A 5 -16.96 14.53 5.21
C ASP A 5 -16.40 13.53 4.19
N ILE A 6 -15.08 13.47 4.10
CA ILE A 6 -14.39 12.55 3.21
C ILE A 6 -13.30 11.78 3.95
N ALA A 7 -13.01 10.58 3.47
CA ALA A 7 -11.84 9.83 3.91
C ALA A 7 -10.92 9.54 2.72
N ILE A 8 -9.62 9.67 2.94
CA ILE A 8 -8.60 9.50 1.92
C ILE A 8 -7.60 8.43 2.38
N ASP A 9 -7.36 7.42 1.54
CA ASP A 9 -6.24 6.50 1.69
C ASP A 9 -5.20 6.84 0.61
N LEU A 10 -4.04 7.34 1.08
CA LEU A 10 -2.88 7.65 0.25
C LEU A 10 -1.94 6.45 0.17
N GLY A 11 -2.45 5.31 -0.30
CA GLY A 11 -1.66 4.11 -0.44
C GLY A 11 -0.64 4.20 -1.60
N SER A 12 0.48 3.46 -1.48
CA SER A 12 1.47 3.37 -2.57
C SER A 12 0.90 2.67 -3.81
N ALA A 13 0.03 1.65 -3.64
CA ALA A 13 -0.64 0.97 -4.75
C ALA A 13 -1.82 1.76 -5.29
N ASN A 14 -2.73 2.16 -4.41
CA ASN A 14 -4.00 2.76 -4.79
C ASN A 14 -4.25 4.05 -4.01
N PHE A 15 -4.88 4.99 -4.69
CA PHE A 15 -5.53 6.15 -4.10
C PHE A 15 -7.01 5.85 -3.95
N ARG A 16 -7.54 5.94 -2.72
CA ARG A 16 -8.98 5.79 -2.46
C ARG A 16 -9.56 7.03 -1.84
N LEU A 17 -10.75 7.39 -2.33
CA LEU A 17 -11.54 8.51 -1.80
C LEU A 17 -12.95 8.02 -1.47
N TYR A 18 -13.28 8.11 -0.21
CA TYR A 18 -14.63 7.89 0.30
C TYR A 18 -15.31 9.23 0.56
N VAL A 19 -16.58 9.32 0.26
CA VAL A 19 -17.43 10.49 0.53
C VAL A 19 -18.62 10.05 1.36
N ASP A 20 -18.88 10.74 2.45
CA ASP A 20 -20.00 10.45 3.32
C ASP A 20 -21.33 10.51 2.56
N GLY A 21 -22.15 9.48 2.75
CA GLY A 21 -23.41 9.28 2.03
C GLY A 21 -23.29 8.80 0.58
N LYS A 22 -22.07 8.69 0.01
CA LYS A 22 -21.85 8.21 -1.38
C LYS A 22 -21.00 6.95 -1.46
N GLY A 23 -20.26 6.62 -0.38
CA GLY A 23 -19.31 5.51 -0.38
C GLY A 23 -17.99 5.84 -1.08
N VAL A 24 -17.28 4.82 -1.58
CA VAL A 24 -16.02 4.96 -2.31
C VAL A 24 -16.28 5.51 -3.71
N VAL A 25 -15.84 6.73 -3.96
CA VAL A 25 -16.04 7.44 -5.25
C VAL A 25 -14.79 7.38 -6.15
N VAL A 26 -13.62 7.07 -5.58
CA VAL A 26 -12.38 6.81 -6.31
C VAL A 26 -11.71 5.58 -5.70
N ASP A 27 -11.34 4.62 -6.54
CA ASP A 27 -10.42 3.51 -6.24
C ASP A 27 -9.58 3.29 -7.51
N GLU A 28 -8.42 3.90 -7.52
CA GLU A 28 -7.55 3.99 -8.70
C GLU A 28 -6.09 3.71 -8.30
N PRO A 29 -5.28 3.12 -9.19
CA PRO A 29 -3.85 3.03 -8.97
C PRO A 29 -3.23 4.40 -8.69
N ASN A 30 -2.40 4.50 -7.66
CA ASN A 30 -1.73 5.76 -7.29
C ASN A 30 -0.46 5.96 -8.13
N VAL A 31 -0.67 6.22 -9.42
CA VAL A 31 0.39 6.46 -10.40
C VAL A 31 0.03 7.65 -11.29
N ILE A 32 1.06 8.35 -11.74
CA ILE A 32 0.96 9.52 -12.60
C ILE A 32 1.95 9.41 -13.75
N ALA A 33 1.53 9.72 -14.95
CA ALA A 33 2.38 9.79 -16.13
C ALA A 33 2.68 11.25 -16.46
N VAL A 34 3.97 11.55 -16.65
CA VAL A 34 4.49 12.89 -16.86
C VAL A 34 5.33 12.90 -18.14
N ASP A 35 5.12 13.90 -18.97
CA ASP A 35 5.99 14.20 -20.11
C ASP A 35 7.29 14.84 -19.61
N GLU A 36 8.43 14.23 -19.92
CA GLU A 36 9.74 14.64 -19.38
C GLU A 36 10.22 16.00 -19.91
N ASP A 37 9.87 16.34 -21.15
CA ASP A 37 10.31 17.58 -21.78
C ASP A 37 9.56 18.81 -21.22
N SER A 38 8.23 18.64 -21.02
CA SER A 38 7.35 19.74 -20.58
C SER A 38 7.00 19.69 -19.09
N ASN A 39 7.35 18.63 -18.40
CA ASN A 39 6.94 18.32 -17.01
C ASN A 39 5.41 18.38 -16.80
N ARG A 40 4.64 18.11 -17.85
CA ARG A 40 3.18 18.13 -17.81
C ARG A 40 2.60 16.76 -17.50
N VAL A 41 1.54 16.76 -16.71
CA VAL A 41 0.77 15.54 -16.42
C VAL A 41 0.04 15.07 -17.67
N VAL A 42 0.34 13.87 -18.13
CA VAL A 42 -0.27 13.20 -19.29
C VAL A 42 -1.46 12.35 -18.87
N ALA A 43 -1.33 11.63 -17.77
CA ALA A 43 -2.38 10.74 -17.26
C ALA A 43 -2.24 10.55 -15.76
N VAL A 44 -3.35 10.20 -15.09
CA VAL A 44 -3.40 9.85 -13.66
C VAL A 44 -4.18 8.54 -13.50
N GLY A 45 -3.84 7.76 -12.49
CA GLY A 45 -4.57 6.57 -12.09
C GLY A 45 -4.49 5.44 -13.12
N ARG A 46 -5.61 4.80 -13.37
CA ARG A 46 -5.71 3.63 -14.27
C ARG A 46 -5.19 3.90 -15.68
N ARG A 47 -5.32 5.14 -16.17
CA ARG A 47 -4.78 5.50 -17.48
C ARG A 47 -3.25 5.53 -17.46
N ALA A 48 -2.64 6.10 -16.44
CA ALA A 48 -1.19 6.10 -16.25
C ALA A 48 -0.66 4.68 -16.00
N TYR A 49 -1.36 3.87 -15.21
CA TYR A 49 -0.99 2.48 -14.93
C TYR A 49 -0.90 1.61 -16.19
N LYS A 50 -1.81 1.80 -17.16
CA LYS A 50 -1.77 1.11 -18.45
C LYS A 50 -0.54 1.48 -19.31
N MET A 51 0.08 2.60 -19.01
CA MET A 51 1.28 3.08 -19.70
C MET A 51 2.57 2.52 -19.10
N LEU A 52 2.51 1.94 -17.89
CA LEU A 52 3.69 1.41 -17.19
C LEU A 52 4.38 0.32 -18.03
N GLY A 53 5.69 0.52 -18.30
CA GLY A 53 6.50 -0.39 -19.12
C GLY A 53 6.18 -0.36 -20.63
N ARG A 54 5.36 0.59 -21.10
CA ARG A 54 4.95 0.72 -22.51
C ARG A 54 5.10 2.14 -23.05
N THR A 55 5.75 3.02 -22.30
CA THR A 55 5.98 4.40 -22.71
C THR A 55 7.23 4.52 -23.57
N SER A 56 7.24 5.53 -24.46
CA SER A 56 8.48 6.03 -25.06
C SER A 56 9.31 6.76 -24.02
N ASP A 57 10.58 7.02 -24.32
CA ASP A 57 11.53 7.72 -23.44
C ASP A 57 11.07 9.14 -23.00
N ARG A 58 10.03 9.68 -23.64
CA ARG A 58 9.45 10.99 -23.34
C ARG A 58 8.41 10.99 -22.21
N VAL A 59 7.91 9.83 -21.80
CA VAL A 59 6.86 9.76 -20.79
C VAL A 59 7.30 8.85 -19.66
N ARG A 60 7.43 9.43 -18.48
CA ARG A 60 7.77 8.70 -17.25
C ARG A 60 6.50 8.44 -16.43
N VAL A 61 6.32 7.20 -16.00
CA VAL A 61 5.25 6.81 -15.07
C VAL A 61 5.84 6.69 -13.67
N VAL A 62 5.28 7.42 -12.71
CA VAL A 62 5.81 7.57 -11.36
C VAL A 62 4.73 7.27 -10.32
N LYS A 63 5.13 6.72 -9.18
CA LYS A 63 4.30 6.60 -7.97
C LYS A 63 4.60 7.80 -7.06
N PRO A 64 3.66 8.70 -6.80
CA PRO A 64 3.89 9.87 -5.93
C PRO A 64 4.02 9.50 -4.45
N VAL A 65 3.62 8.27 -4.08
CA VAL A 65 3.75 7.69 -2.74
C VAL A 65 4.52 6.39 -2.84
N THR A 66 5.63 6.27 -2.12
CA THR A 66 6.46 5.07 -2.02
C THR A 66 6.79 4.79 -0.55
N GLY A 67 6.84 3.53 -0.17
CA GLY A 67 7.11 3.16 1.23
C GLY A 67 6.13 3.75 2.25
N GLY A 68 4.91 4.10 1.80
CA GLY A 68 3.87 4.69 2.65
C GLY A 68 3.99 6.21 2.87
N VAL A 69 4.97 6.87 2.26
CA VAL A 69 5.21 8.31 2.39
C VAL A 69 5.19 9.01 1.03
N ILE A 70 4.90 10.31 1.03
CA ILE A 70 4.93 11.12 -0.20
C ILE A 70 6.39 11.24 -0.65
N SER A 71 6.72 10.72 -1.81
CA SER A 71 8.06 10.77 -2.42
C SER A 71 8.24 11.99 -3.32
N ASP A 72 7.15 12.51 -3.87
CA ASP A 72 7.14 13.70 -4.74
C ASP A 72 5.89 14.54 -4.45
N LEU A 73 6.10 15.68 -3.80
CA LEU A 73 5.02 16.60 -3.41
C LEU A 73 4.31 17.22 -4.60
N THR A 74 5.03 17.53 -5.67
CA THR A 74 4.46 18.16 -6.88
C THR A 74 3.52 17.19 -7.60
N LEU A 75 3.96 15.95 -7.75
CA LEU A 75 3.16 14.90 -8.39
C LEU A 75 2.00 14.48 -7.49
N MET A 76 2.20 14.48 -6.16
CA MET A 76 1.12 14.21 -5.21
C MET A 76 0.04 15.31 -5.27
N ASP A 77 0.45 16.58 -5.33
CA ASP A 77 -0.49 17.70 -5.48
C ASP A 77 -1.31 17.57 -6.76
N ALA A 78 -0.67 17.27 -7.90
CA ALA A 78 -1.37 17.05 -9.17
C ALA A 78 -2.36 15.86 -9.09
N THR A 79 -2.01 14.80 -8.38
CA THR A 79 -2.87 13.64 -8.14
C THR A 79 -4.08 14.02 -7.27
N LEU A 80 -3.85 14.76 -6.18
CA LEU A 80 -4.90 15.27 -5.29
C LEU A 80 -5.83 16.20 -6.04
N GLN A 81 -5.30 17.16 -6.81
CA GLN A 81 -6.11 18.04 -7.64
C GLN A 81 -7.02 17.27 -8.60
N HIS A 82 -6.46 16.22 -9.24
CA HIS A 82 -7.23 15.41 -10.19
C HIS A 82 -8.44 14.74 -9.52
N TYR A 83 -8.25 14.15 -8.34
CA TYR A 83 -9.30 13.39 -7.68
C TYR A 83 -10.22 14.25 -6.82
N LEU A 84 -9.68 15.23 -6.08
CA LEU A 84 -10.48 16.06 -5.18
C LEU A 84 -11.39 17.04 -5.91
N LYS A 85 -11.05 17.44 -7.14
CA LYS A 85 -11.99 18.22 -8.00
C LYS A 85 -13.36 17.57 -8.13
N LYS A 86 -13.46 16.25 -8.02
CA LYS A 86 -14.73 15.52 -8.08
C LYS A 86 -15.65 15.82 -6.88
N VAL A 87 -15.09 16.25 -5.75
CA VAL A 87 -15.80 16.46 -4.48
C VAL A 87 -15.76 17.92 -4.00
N THR A 88 -14.80 18.73 -4.48
CA THR A 88 -14.60 20.13 -4.05
C THR A 88 -15.27 21.16 -4.98
N ASN A 89 -16.13 20.74 -5.88
CA ASN A 89 -16.78 21.63 -6.88
C ASN A 89 -17.66 22.74 -6.29
N SER A 90 -17.95 22.72 -5.00
CA SER A 90 -18.70 23.78 -4.32
C SER A 90 -17.75 24.68 -3.53
N ARG A 91 -17.56 25.92 -3.97
CA ARG A 91 -16.78 26.94 -3.24
C ARG A 91 -17.39 27.34 -1.89
N VAL A 92 -18.63 26.94 -1.61
CA VAL A 92 -19.38 27.35 -0.41
C VAL A 92 -19.20 26.37 0.74
N PHE A 93 -18.96 25.08 0.44
CA PHE A 93 -18.83 24.02 1.46
C PHE A 93 -17.54 23.25 1.25
N MET A 94 -16.46 23.73 1.90
CA MET A 94 -15.19 23.01 1.92
C MET A 94 -15.33 21.75 2.77
N PRO A 95 -15.00 20.55 2.26
CA PRO A 95 -15.07 19.31 3.01
C PRO A 95 -14.06 19.25 4.17
N ARG A 96 -14.32 18.36 5.12
CA ARG A 96 -13.33 17.90 6.12
C ARG A 96 -12.83 16.55 5.68
N ALA A 97 -11.55 16.28 5.87
CA ALA A 97 -10.95 15.01 5.49
C ALA A 97 -10.34 14.29 6.69
N VAL A 98 -10.51 12.97 6.73
CA VAL A 98 -9.66 12.04 7.49
C VAL A 98 -8.74 11.35 6.51
N VAL A 99 -7.43 11.36 6.79
CA VAL A 99 -6.39 10.78 5.92
C VAL A 99 -5.69 9.67 6.67
N ALA A 100 -5.66 8.47 6.09
CA ALA A 100 -4.94 7.34 6.66
C ALA A 100 -3.43 7.48 6.37
N VAL A 101 -2.63 7.30 7.41
CA VAL A 101 -1.16 7.39 7.34
C VAL A 101 -0.51 6.21 8.09
N PRO A 102 0.68 5.75 7.70
CA PRO A 102 1.40 4.72 8.44
C PRO A 102 1.67 5.15 9.89
N SER A 103 1.69 4.21 10.82
CA SER A 103 1.92 4.49 12.24
C SER A 103 3.34 4.98 12.55
N GLY A 104 4.31 4.66 11.68
CA GLY A 104 5.73 4.99 11.85
C GLY A 104 6.20 6.26 11.13
N ILE A 105 5.29 7.10 10.58
CA ILE A 105 5.70 8.31 9.88
C ILE A 105 6.19 9.40 10.83
N THR A 106 7.16 10.20 10.37
CA THR A 106 7.71 11.35 11.09
C THR A 106 6.74 12.52 11.12
N GLU A 107 6.96 13.47 12.05
CA GLU A 107 6.17 14.70 12.11
C GLU A 107 6.27 15.56 10.85
N VAL A 108 7.43 15.52 10.16
CA VAL A 108 7.61 16.23 8.89
C VAL A 108 6.73 15.61 7.78
N GLU A 109 6.70 14.29 7.70
CA GLU A 109 5.85 13.57 6.74
C GLU A 109 4.36 13.76 7.07
N ARG A 110 3.96 13.73 8.36
CA ARG A 110 2.60 14.07 8.81
C ARG A 110 2.18 15.44 8.31
N ARG A 111 3.05 16.43 8.52
CA ARG A 111 2.79 17.80 8.08
C ARG A 111 2.69 17.91 6.58
N ALA A 112 3.57 17.24 5.82
CA ALA A 112 3.52 17.21 4.36
C ALA A 112 2.18 16.69 3.84
N VAL A 113 1.63 15.62 4.45
CA VAL A 113 0.30 15.09 4.09
C VAL A 113 -0.80 16.11 4.40
N VAL A 114 -0.78 16.73 5.57
CA VAL A 114 -1.79 17.73 5.95
C VAL A 114 -1.75 18.91 4.99
N ASP A 115 -0.57 19.46 4.72
CA ASP A 115 -0.39 20.64 3.87
C ASP A 115 -0.80 20.33 2.41
N ALA A 116 -0.42 19.17 1.87
CA ALA A 116 -0.79 18.75 0.52
C ALA A 116 -2.32 18.60 0.36
N VAL A 117 -3.00 18.00 1.33
CA VAL A 117 -4.45 17.81 1.27
C VAL A 117 -5.19 19.14 1.48
N ALA A 118 -4.74 19.97 2.44
CA ALA A 118 -5.34 21.29 2.72
C ALA A 118 -5.22 22.24 1.53
N ALA A 119 -4.08 22.26 0.82
CA ALA A 119 -3.86 23.07 -0.38
C ALA A 119 -4.90 22.77 -1.49
N ASN A 120 -5.52 21.59 -1.47
CA ASN A 120 -6.51 21.15 -2.43
C ASN A 120 -7.99 21.43 -2.03
N GLY A 121 -8.22 22.44 -1.19
CA GLY A 121 -9.55 22.94 -0.86
C GLY A 121 -10.25 22.18 0.27
N ILE A 122 -9.49 21.49 1.12
CA ILE A 122 -10.00 20.81 2.31
C ILE A 122 -9.86 21.77 3.52
N ARG A 123 -10.97 22.01 4.21
CA ARG A 123 -11.01 22.97 5.32
C ARG A 123 -10.30 22.47 6.59
N LYS A 124 -10.45 21.19 6.89
CA LYS A 124 -9.87 20.55 8.07
C LYS A 124 -9.38 19.16 7.69
N VAL A 125 -8.12 18.89 7.96
CA VAL A 125 -7.49 17.59 7.76
C VAL A 125 -7.20 16.98 9.13
N CYS A 126 -7.65 15.74 9.33
CA CYS A 126 -7.33 14.92 10.49
C CYS A 126 -6.57 13.69 9.98
N LEU A 127 -5.53 13.28 10.70
CA LEU A 127 -4.82 12.04 10.38
C LEU A 127 -5.33 10.91 11.27
N ILE A 128 -5.35 9.70 10.72
CA ILE A 128 -5.63 8.45 11.44
C ILE A 128 -4.54 7.44 11.07
N GLU A 129 -3.99 6.75 12.07
CA GLU A 129 -3.04 5.67 11.81
C GLU A 129 -3.71 4.51 11.09
N THR A 130 -3.02 3.99 10.09
CA THR A 130 -3.52 2.90 9.23
C THR A 130 -4.01 1.68 10.00
N PRO A 131 -3.36 1.18 11.09
CA PRO A 131 -3.90 0.06 11.86
C PRO A 131 -5.24 0.37 12.53
N VAL A 132 -5.46 1.62 12.98
CA VAL A 132 -6.73 2.06 13.57
C VAL A 132 -7.82 2.07 12.50
N ALA A 133 -7.53 2.68 11.34
CA ALA A 133 -8.48 2.71 10.22
C ALA A 133 -8.83 1.30 9.74
N ALA A 134 -7.83 0.40 9.67
CA ALA A 134 -8.02 -0.99 9.26
C ALA A 134 -8.88 -1.77 10.27
N ALA A 135 -8.66 -1.58 11.58
CA ALA A 135 -9.47 -2.18 12.65
C ALA A 135 -10.95 -1.78 12.52
N ILE A 136 -11.20 -0.49 12.35
CA ILE A 136 -12.57 0.04 12.18
C ILE A 136 -13.20 -0.54 10.91
N GLY A 137 -12.46 -0.55 9.80
CA GLY A 137 -12.93 -1.09 8.52
C GLY A 137 -13.22 -2.60 8.56
N ALA A 138 -12.49 -3.35 9.39
CA ALA A 138 -12.73 -4.78 9.64
C ALA A 138 -13.88 -5.05 10.64
N GLY A 139 -14.49 -4.00 11.21
CA GLY A 139 -15.56 -4.14 12.19
C GLY A 139 -15.09 -4.64 13.55
N LEU A 140 -13.80 -4.48 13.90
CA LEU A 140 -13.28 -4.89 15.20
C LEU A 140 -13.78 -3.92 16.29
N ASP A 141 -14.30 -4.48 17.39
CA ASP A 141 -14.65 -3.69 18.57
C ASP A 141 -13.38 -3.37 19.38
N ILE A 142 -12.78 -2.24 19.06
CA ILE A 142 -11.56 -1.75 19.73
C ILE A 142 -11.84 -0.98 21.01
N SER A 143 -13.11 -0.81 21.41
CA SER A 143 -13.51 -0.08 22.62
C SER A 143 -13.18 -0.81 23.92
N ARG A 144 -13.07 -2.13 23.83
CA ARG A 144 -12.86 -3.00 24.99
C ARG A 144 -11.46 -2.93 25.56
N PRO A 145 -11.26 -3.28 26.85
CA PRO A 145 -9.94 -3.26 27.51
C PRO A 145 -9.06 -4.48 27.19
N HIS A 146 -9.29 -5.16 26.06
CA HIS A 146 -8.41 -6.23 25.57
C HIS A 146 -7.67 -5.78 24.31
N GLY A 147 -6.45 -6.26 24.13
CA GLY A 147 -5.65 -5.94 22.96
C GLY A 147 -6.14 -6.67 21.73
N SER A 148 -6.40 -5.93 20.64
CA SER A 148 -6.66 -6.47 19.31
C SER A 148 -5.48 -6.13 18.41
N MET A 149 -4.82 -7.14 17.84
CA MET A 149 -3.74 -6.91 16.89
C MET A 149 -4.31 -6.81 15.47
N VAL A 150 -3.84 -5.84 14.73
CA VAL A 150 -4.08 -5.67 13.30
C VAL A 150 -2.76 -5.61 12.56
N VAL A 151 -2.65 -6.42 11.51
CA VAL A 151 -1.52 -6.41 10.57
C VAL A 151 -2.07 -6.03 9.21
N LYS A 152 -1.68 -4.86 8.71
CA LYS A 152 -2.03 -4.39 7.37
C LYS A 152 -0.83 -4.52 6.45
N LEU A 153 -0.88 -5.49 5.55
CA LEU A 153 0.14 -5.67 4.51
C LEU A 153 -0.23 -4.79 3.31
N GLY A 154 0.54 -3.72 3.12
CA GLY A 154 0.39 -2.81 1.98
C GLY A 154 1.33 -3.15 0.83
N GLU A 155 1.35 -2.31 -0.19
CA GLU A 155 2.33 -2.43 -1.27
C GLU A 155 3.70 -1.90 -0.83
N GLY A 156 3.76 -0.70 -0.27
CA GLY A 156 5.02 -0.05 0.09
C GLY A 156 5.41 -0.25 1.56
N VAL A 157 4.45 -0.53 2.44
CA VAL A 157 4.68 -0.63 3.88
C VAL A 157 3.73 -1.64 4.50
N SER A 158 4.23 -2.38 5.49
CA SER A 158 3.42 -3.19 6.39
C SER A 158 3.32 -2.49 7.74
N ASP A 159 2.09 -2.25 8.18
CA ASP A 159 1.77 -1.61 9.46
C ASP A 159 1.18 -2.62 10.43
N ILE A 160 1.71 -2.67 11.63
CA ILE A 160 1.25 -3.53 12.71
C ILE A 160 0.82 -2.63 13.87
N GLY A 161 -0.33 -2.90 14.44
CA GLY A 161 -0.82 -2.17 15.61
C GLY A 161 -1.58 -3.05 16.57
N VAL A 162 -1.40 -2.81 17.87
CA VAL A 162 -2.21 -3.39 18.94
C VAL A 162 -3.09 -2.28 19.49
N LEU A 163 -4.39 -2.50 19.41
CA LEU A 163 -5.41 -1.52 19.79
C LEU A 163 -6.15 -1.99 21.04
N SER A 164 -6.42 -1.06 21.94
CA SER A 164 -7.22 -1.27 23.14
C SER A 164 -7.86 0.05 23.55
N MET A 165 -9.09 0.04 24.05
CA MET A 165 -9.80 1.22 24.56
C MET A 165 -9.81 2.39 23.56
N ASN A 166 -10.09 2.11 22.29
CA ASN A 166 -10.10 3.05 21.17
C ASN A 166 -8.75 3.75 20.89
N ARG A 167 -7.63 3.17 21.33
CA ARG A 167 -6.28 3.74 21.15
C ARG A 167 -5.32 2.70 20.59
N LEU A 168 -4.36 3.19 19.84
CA LEU A 168 -3.20 2.43 19.43
C LEU A 168 -2.22 2.37 20.62
N SER A 169 -2.08 1.18 21.25
CA SER A 169 -1.24 0.97 22.43
C SER A 169 0.22 0.77 22.05
N VAL A 170 0.46 -0.05 21.05
CA VAL A 170 1.78 -0.33 20.48
C VAL A 170 1.63 -0.42 18.97
N SER A 171 2.62 0.09 18.25
CA SER A 171 2.64 -0.04 16.79
C SER A 171 4.05 -0.18 16.24
N GLY A 172 4.12 -0.63 15.01
CA GLY A 172 5.37 -0.68 14.26
C GLY A 172 5.08 -0.75 12.78
N SER A 173 5.92 -0.08 12.01
CA SER A 173 5.88 -0.12 10.55
C SER A 173 7.20 -0.68 10.02
N ILE A 174 7.15 -1.31 8.86
CA ILE A 174 8.32 -1.75 8.11
C ILE A 174 8.09 -1.47 6.62
N ALA A 175 9.11 -0.91 5.94
CA ALA A 175 9.07 -0.62 4.50
C ALA A 175 9.26 -1.90 3.66
N VAL A 176 8.50 -2.94 3.99
CA VAL A 176 8.38 -4.21 3.27
C VAL A 176 6.90 -4.45 3.01
N GLY A 177 6.58 -4.71 1.76
CA GLY A 177 5.21 -4.99 1.31
C GLY A 177 5.22 -5.57 -0.10
N GLY A 178 4.10 -5.49 -0.78
CA GLY A 178 3.91 -6.08 -2.11
C GLY A 178 4.94 -5.69 -3.15
N ALA A 179 5.44 -4.43 -3.11
CA ALA A 179 6.47 -3.95 -4.03
C ALA A 179 7.81 -4.67 -3.81
N VAL A 180 8.22 -4.86 -2.55
CA VAL A 180 9.45 -5.58 -2.21
C VAL A 180 9.34 -7.05 -2.63
N PHE A 181 8.19 -7.68 -2.40
CA PHE A 181 7.94 -9.05 -2.86
C PHE A 181 8.04 -9.16 -4.40
N ASN A 182 7.53 -8.16 -5.13
CA ASN A 182 7.69 -8.14 -6.59
C ASN A 182 9.15 -8.03 -7.01
N GLU A 183 9.92 -7.16 -6.34
CA GLU A 183 11.37 -7.05 -6.59
C GLU A 183 12.12 -8.36 -6.32
N ASP A 184 11.77 -9.05 -5.26
CA ASP A 184 12.36 -10.35 -4.92
C ASP A 184 12.08 -11.39 -6.01
N ILE A 185 10.84 -11.44 -6.51
CA ILE A 185 10.44 -12.31 -7.63
C ILE A 185 11.19 -11.95 -8.91
N ILE A 186 11.33 -10.65 -9.23
CA ILE A 186 12.09 -10.18 -10.40
C ILE A 186 13.56 -10.62 -10.30
N LYS A 187 14.19 -10.42 -9.14
CA LYS A 187 15.57 -10.84 -8.87
C LYS A 187 15.73 -12.36 -8.97
N TYR A 188 14.76 -13.11 -8.45
CA TYR A 188 14.77 -14.57 -8.52
C TYR A 188 14.65 -15.08 -9.94
N ALA A 189 13.69 -14.55 -10.71
CA ALA A 189 13.50 -14.93 -12.11
C ALA A 189 14.74 -14.67 -12.94
N ARG A 190 15.39 -13.52 -12.74
CA ARG A 190 16.63 -13.18 -13.42
C ARG A 190 17.78 -14.11 -13.03
N ARG A 191 17.96 -14.38 -11.73
CA ARG A 191 19.08 -15.20 -11.23
C ARG A 191 18.94 -16.67 -11.59
N LYS A 192 17.73 -17.22 -11.53
CA LYS A 192 17.50 -18.68 -11.71
C LYS A 192 17.25 -19.07 -13.16
N PHE A 193 16.60 -18.19 -13.92
CA PHE A 193 16.11 -18.51 -15.26
C PHE A 193 16.69 -17.62 -16.36
N ASP A 194 17.59 -16.68 -16.02
CA ASP A 194 18.07 -15.62 -16.93
C ASP A 194 16.90 -14.86 -17.60
N LEU A 195 15.77 -14.74 -16.90
CA LEU A 195 14.53 -14.15 -17.41
C LEU A 195 14.30 -12.76 -16.83
N ILE A 196 14.28 -11.74 -17.69
CA ILE A 196 13.94 -10.36 -17.32
C ILE A 196 12.42 -10.21 -17.40
N ILE A 197 11.78 -9.97 -16.26
CA ILE A 197 10.34 -9.70 -16.12
C ILE A 197 10.09 -8.30 -15.57
N GLY A 198 8.94 -7.73 -15.88
CA GLY A 198 8.49 -6.45 -15.30
C GLY A 198 7.67 -6.61 -14.03
N GLU A 199 7.45 -5.49 -13.32
CA GLU A 199 6.67 -5.42 -12.07
C GLU A 199 5.27 -6.04 -12.23
N GLN A 200 4.58 -5.77 -13.33
CA GLN A 200 3.23 -6.32 -13.59
C GLN A 200 3.23 -7.86 -13.71
N THR A 201 4.27 -8.43 -14.29
CA THR A 201 4.41 -9.89 -14.41
C THR A 201 4.71 -10.51 -13.05
N ALA A 202 5.59 -9.88 -12.25
CA ALA A 202 5.89 -10.33 -10.90
C ALA A 202 4.65 -10.25 -9.98
N GLU A 203 3.90 -9.14 -10.05
CA GLU A 203 2.64 -8.97 -9.32
C GLU A 203 1.62 -10.06 -9.68
N ALA A 204 1.46 -10.35 -10.98
CA ALA A 204 0.55 -11.38 -11.44
C ALA A 204 0.94 -12.78 -10.94
N ALA A 205 2.23 -13.12 -10.97
CA ALA A 205 2.75 -14.38 -10.42
C ALA A 205 2.55 -14.47 -8.91
N LYS A 206 2.88 -13.41 -8.18
CA LYS A 206 2.66 -13.32 -6.73
C LYS A 206 1.19 -13.55 -6.36
N CYS A 207 0.26 -12.90 -7.07
CA CYS A 207 -1.16 -13.05 -6.82
C CYS A 207 -1.73 -14.41 -7.23
N ALA A 208 -1.12 -15.05 -8.23
CA ALA A 208 -1.59 -16.35 -8.71
C ALA A 208 -1.10 -17.53 -7.85
N VAL A 209 0.20 -17.55 -7.53
CA VAL A 209 0.83 -18.71 -6.87
C VAL A 209 1.74 -18.34 -5.68
N GLY A 210 1.77 -17.06 -5.27
CA GLY A 210 2.59 -16.62 -4.13
C GLY A 210 2.08 -17.20 -2.82
N CYS A 211 2.97 -17.78 -2.04
CA CYS A 211 2.67 -18.31 -0.70
C CYS A 211 3.78 -17.94 0.29
N ALA A 212 3.40 -17.72 1.54
CA ALA A 212 4.33 -17.48 2.65
C ALA A 212 4.69 -18.77 3.40
N PHE A 213 3.98 -19.86 3.11
CA PHE A 213 4.16 -21.18 3.70
C PHE A 213 3.90 -22.24 2.62
N PRO A 214 4.64 -23.37 2.60
CA PRO A 214 4.46 -24.43 1.61
C PRO A 214 3.01 -24.91 1.53
N LEU A 215 2.48 -24.96 0.33
CA LEU A 215 1.13 -25.46 0.06
C LEU A 215 1.15 -27.00 -0.05
N LYS A 216 0.00 -27.65 0.23
CA LYS A 216 -0.14 -29.11 0.04
C LYS A 216 -0.04 -29.47 -1.44
N ASP A 217 -0.70 -28.70 -2.29
CA ASP A 217 -0.71 -28.86 -3.73
C ASP A 217 0.13 -27.76 -4.36
N ILE A 218 1.15 -28.15 -5.12
CA ILE A 218 2.06 -27.21 -5.78
C ILE A 218 1.33 -26.62 -6.97
N GLU A 219 1.06 -25.32 -6.91
CA GLU A 219 0.49 -24.56 -8.02
C GLU A 219 1.58 -24.11 -9.00
N LYS A 220 1.22 -23.94 -10.27
CA LYS A 220 2.13 -23.58 -11.34
C LYS A 220 1.66 -22.33 -12.06
N TYR A 221 2.61 -21.50 -12.50
CA TYR A 221 2.35 -20.27 -13.23
C TYR A 221 3.38 -20.06 -14.35
N GLU A 222 2.94 -19.63 -15.54
CA GLU A 222 3.82 -19.31 -16.67
C GLU A 222 4.30 -17.85 -16.55
N LEU A 223 5.57 -17.64 -16.18
CA LEU A 223 6.24 -16.36 -16.29
C LEU A 223 6.58 -16.04 -17.74
N ARG A 224 6.26 -14.84 -18.18
CA ARG A 224 6.61 -14.33 -19.51
C ARG A 224 7.54 -13.14 -19.36
N GLY A 225 8.63 -13.17 -20.10
CA GLY A 225 9.65 -12.13 -20.05
C GLY A 225 10.52 -12.11 -21.28
N ARG A 226 11.71 -11.57 -21.12
CA ARG A 226 12.76 -11.54 -22.13
C ARG A 226 13.98 -12.30 -21.61
N ASP A 227 14.49 -13.22 -22.39
CA ASP A 227 15.76 -13.90 -22.10
C ASP A 227 16.90 -12.86 -22.06
N GLU A 228 17.67 -12.86 -20.98
CA GLU A 228 18.75 -11.87 -20.76
C GLU A 228 19.92 -12.03 -21.74
N ARG A 229 20.17 -13.26 -22.24
CA ARG A 229 21.31 -13.58 -23.08
C ARG A 229 21.10 -13.19 -24.54
N ASN A 230 19.91 -13.41 -25.07
CA ASN A 230 19.61 -13.20 -26.51
C ASN A 230 18.58 -12.09 -26.76
N GLY A 231 17.93 -11.57 -25.71
CA GLY A 231 16.96 -10.51 -25.80
C GLY A 231 15.60 -10.93 -26.37
N LEU A 232 15.39 -12.22 -26.66
CA LEU A 232 14.15 -12.72 -27.25
C LEU A 232 13.06 -12.96 -26.19
N PRO A 233 11.77 -12.91 -26.59
CA PRO A 233 10.68 -13.31 -25.70
C PRO A 233 10.85 -14.77 -25.23
N ALA A 234 10.73 -14.99 -23.94
CA ALA A 234 10.85 -16.31 -23.33
C ALA A 234 9.75 -16.55 -22.29
N LYS A 235 9.50 -17.82 -21.99
CA LYS A 235 8.52 -18.28 -21.02
C LYS A 235 9.14 -19.35 -20.14
N VAL A 236 8.84 -19.30 -18.86
CA VAL A 236 9.28 -20.28 -17.86
C VAL A 236 8.11 -20.63 -16.97
N GLU A 237 7.91 -21.90 -16.67
CA GLU A 237 6.98 -22.37 -15.66
C GLU A 237 7.64 -22.26 -14.29
N VAL A 238 6.97 -21.61 -13.34
CA VAL A 238 7.39 -21.50 -11.93
C VAL A 238 6.35 -22.09 -11.03
N THR A 239 6.76 -22.56 -9.86
CA THR A 239 5.90 -23.15 -8.86
C THR A 239 5.62 -22.20 -7.70
N SER A 240 4.56 -22.50 -6.91
CA SER A 240 4.26 -21.79 -5.65
C SER A 240 5.44 -21.83 -4.68
N ASP A 241 6.15 -22.97 -4.59
CA ASP A 241 7.32 -23.10 -3.72
C ASP A 241 8.47 -22.19 -4.15
N GLU A 242 8.71 -22.07 -5.46
CA GLU A 242 9.74 -21.18 -6.02
C GLU A 242 9.43 -19.69 -5.78
N ILE A 243 8.17 -19.31 -5.93
CA ILE A 243 7.73 -17.93 -5.63
C ILE A 243 7.78 -17.68 -4.11
N GLY A 244 7.41 -18.66 -3.28
CA GLY A 244 7.57 -18.60 -1.83
C GLY A 244 9.04 -18.46 -1.41
N GLU A 245 9.94 -19.26 -1.99
CA GLU A 245 11.40 -19.15 -1.78
C GLU A 245 11.93 -17.75 -2.16
N ALA A 246 11.48 -17.22 -3.29
CA ALA A 246 11.89 -15.89 -3.74
C ALA A 246 11.56 -14.81 -2.70
N MET A 247 10.39 -14.87 -2.06
CA MET A 247 9.90 -13.87 -1.12
C MET A 247 10.32 -14.13 0.34
N LEU A 248 10.91 -15.28 0.66
CA LEU A 248 11.09 -15.78 2.03
C LEU A 248 11.80 -14.77 2.94
N GLU A 249 12.90 -14.17 2.48
CA GLU A 249 13.66 -13.21 3.29
C GLU A 249 12.79 -12.00 3.69
N SER A 250 12.02 -11.49 2.76
CA SER A 250 11.13 -10.35 3.00
C SER A 250 9.93 -10.72 3.89
N VAL A 251 9.38 -11.91 3.74
CA VAL A 251 8.33 -12.45 4.63
C VAL A 251 8.86 -12.57 6.06
N VAL A 252 10.06 -13.11 6.25
CA VAL A 252 10.69 -13.25 7.58
C VAL A 252 10.88 -11.87 8.23
N LYS A 253 11.27 -10.84 7.50
CA LYS A 253 11.37 -9.46 8.02
C LYS A 253 10.02 -8.96 8.56
N VAL A 254 8.93 -9.23 7.85
CA VAL A 254 7.57 -8.87 8.31
C VAL A 254 7.21 -9.63 9.58
N VAL A 255 7.46 -10.95 9.63
CA VAL A 255 7.19 -11.79 10.81
C VAL A 255 7.98 -11.30 12.02
N HIS A 256 9.27 -10.99 11.87
CA HIS A 256 10.07 -10.42 12.96
C HIS A 256 9.52 -9.08 13.45
N LYS A 257 8.99 -8.24 12.52
CA LYS A 257 8.37 -6.99 12.94
C LYS A 257 7.09 -7.21 13.73
N ILE A 258 6.26 -8.20 13.35
CA ILE A 258 5.08 -8.60 14.12
C ILE A 258 5.49 -9.07 15.53
N GLN A 259 6.50 -9.93 15.62
CA GLN A 259 7.02 -10.41 16.91
C GLN A 259 7.52 -9.24 17.78
N SER A 260 8.28 -8.31 17.22
CA SER A 260 8.78 -7.15 17.97
C SER A 260 7.66 -6.25 18.52
N VAL A 261 6.54 -6.12 17.80
CA VAL A 261 5.37 -5.38 18.28
C VAL A 261 4.66 -6.17 19.39
N LEU A 262 4.55 -7.49 19.29
CA LEU A 262 3.98 -8.35 20.34
C LEU A 262 4.79 -8.27 21.63
N GLU A 263 6.11 -8.35 21.54
CA GLU A 263 7.02 -8.26 22.69
C GLU A 263 6.94 -6.89 23.40
N ALA A 264 6.67 -5.81 22.64
CA ALA A 264 6.50 -4.46 23.18
C ALA A 264 5.15 -4.26 23.91
N VAL A 265 4.22 -5.19 23.78
CA VAL A 265 2.93 -5.12 24.49
C VAL A 265 3.13 -5.49 25.94
N SER A 266 2.88 -4.58 26.86
CA SER A 266 2.90 -4.87 28.29
C SER A 266 1.84 -5.93 28.64
N TYR A 267 2.21 -6.92 29.44
CA TYR A 267 1.34 -8.03 29.89
C TYR A 267 0.00 -7.58 30.48
N THR A 268 -0.07 -6.37 31.00
CA THR A 268 -1.28 -5.77 31.56
C THR A 268 -2.35 -5.44 30.51
N HIS A 269 -2.00 -5.34 29.23
CA HIS A 269 -2.91 -5.07 28.12
C HIS A 269 -3.29 -6.30 27.32
N LEU A 270 -2.50 -7.37 27.43
CA LEU A 270 -2.83 -8.70 26.95
C LEU A 270 -3.54 -9.46 28.08
N ARG A 271 -4.84 -9.28 28.24
CA ARG A 271 -5.62 -10.41 28.74
C ARG A 271 -5.67 -11.40 27.58
N ALA A 272 -4.66 -12.23 27.58
CA ALA A 272 -4.47 -13.27 26.62
C ALA A 272 -5.74 -14.08 26.43
N HIS A 273 -6.12 -14.29 25.23
CA HIS A 273 -6.73 -15.54 24.82
C HIS A 273 -5.71 -16.68 24.93
N GLU A 274 -5.01 -16.80 26.06
CA GLU A 274 -4.14 -17.92 26.38
C GLU A 274 -4.95 -19.21 26.69
N THR A 275 -6.26 -19.12 26.72
CA THR A 275 -7.11 -20.28 26.99
C THR A 275 -7.53 -21.07 25.75
N SER A 276 -7.10 -20.69 24.55
CA SER A 276 -7.44 -21.43 23.33
C SER A 276 -6.30 -22.20 22.67
N LEU A 277 -5.15 -22.33 23.33
CA LEU A 277 -4.04 -23.18 22.88
C LEU A 277 -3.85 -24.46 23.70
N HIS A 278 -4.89 -24.91 24.38
CA HIS A 278 -4.94 -26.25 24.93
C HIS A 278 -6.05 -27.04 24.23
N LEU A 279 -5.78 -27.44 22.99
CA LEU A 279 -6.35 -28.64 22.36
C LEU A 279 -5.41 -29.10 21.24
#